data_4cd40c5cbcf1fe1ed553933fd7e9b631
#
_entry.id   4cd40c5cbcf1fe1ed553933fd7e9b631
#
_cell.length_a   1.000
_cell.length_b   1.000
_cell.length_c   1.000
_cell.angle_alpha   90.00
_cell.angle_beta   90.00
_cell.angle_gamma   90.00
#
_symmetry.space_group_name_H-M   'P 1'
#
loop_
_entity.id
_entity.type
_entity.pdbx_description
1 polymer ?
#
loop_
_entity_poly.entity_id
_entity_poly.type
_entity_poly.pdbx_seq_one_letter_code
_entity_poly.pdbx_strand_id
1 'polypeptide(L)'
;MALDETCRDRSYLFGRILACAEQVERYAQNLATDEKRTTNAERAQVMFVQRPAKTTVLLQNKLTPYLSRIQSKNGSRRRYQLMLDLIDQLGEENFTNKPLSELYLLGYSSQRMAFRRENEESKKNSNSSEE
;
A
#
# COMPACT_ATOMS: atom_id res chain seq x y z
N MET A 1 6.94 -1.07 -16.63
CA MET A 1 6.90 -2.14 -15.63
C MET A 1 5.48 -2.30 -15.11
N ALA A 2 4.86 -3.44 -15.39
CA ALA A 2 3.48 -3.69 -15.00
C ALA A 2 3.42 -4.50 -13.71
N LEU A 3 2.38 -4.24 -12.91
CA LEU A 3 2.12 -5.03 -11.72
C LEU A 3 1.79 -6.46 -12.08
N ASP A 4 2.46 -7.42 -11.45
CA ASP A 4 2.20 -8.83 -11.62
C ASP A 4 1.36 -9.33 -10.44
N GLU A 5 0.06 -9.42 -10.66
CA GLU A 5 -0.88 -9.87 -9.62
C GLU A 5 -0.78 -11.36 -9.35
N THR A 6 -0.11 -12.11 -10.23
CA THR A 6 0.07 -13.56 -10.05
C THR A 6 1.34 -13.91 -9.28
N CYS A 7 2.24 -12.96 -9.09
CA CYS A 7 3.49 -13.19 -8.37
C CYS A 7 3.20 -13.48 -6.89
N ARG A 8 3.71 -14.59 -6.41
CA ARG A 8 3.52 -15.03 -5.02
C ARG A 8 4.82 -14.98 -4.22
N ASP A 9 5.87 -14.39 -4.79
CA ASP A 9 7.11 -14.20 -4.06
C ASP A 9 6.88 -13.36 -2.81
N ARG A 10 7.41 -13.83 -1.68
CA ARG A 10 7.20 -13.20 -0.37
C ARG A 10 7.62 -11.73 -0.38
N SER A 11 8.81 -11.43 -0.88
CA SER A 11 9.32 -10.06 -0.89
C SER A 11 8.49 -9.16 -1.79
N TYR A 12 8.08 -9.67 -2.94
CA TYR A 12 7.21 -8.94 -3.87
C TYR A 12 5.88 -8.57 -3.21
N LEU A 13 5.26 -9.53 -2.52
CA LEU A 13 3.99 -9.29 -1.82
C LEU A 13 4.15 -8.26 -0.71
N PHE A 14 5.22 -8.35 0.08
CA PHE A 14 5.49 -7.34 1.11
C PHE A 14 5.67 -5.95 0.50
N GLY A 15 6.34 -5.85 -0.64
CA GLY A 15 6.48 -4.57 -1.35
C GLY A 15 5.14 -3.97 -1.72
N ARG A 16 4.24 -4.80 -2.23
CA ARG A 16 2.87 -4.36 -2.55
C ARG A 16 2.13 -3.89 -1.31
N ILE A 17 2.31 -4.60 -0.19
CA ILE A 17 1.70 -4.23 1.10
C ILE A 17 2.18 -2.84 1.54
N LEU A 18 3.47 -2.57 1.42
CA LEU A 18 4.03 -1.26 1.77
C LEU A 18 3.41 -0.15 0.94
N ALA A 19 3.24 -0.38 -0.37
CA ALA A 19 2.61 0.60 -1.25
C ALA A 19 1.15 0.85 -0.86
N CYS A 20 0.43 -0.20 -0.48
CA CYS A 20 -0.94 -0.06 0.01
C CYS A 20 -0.99 0.78 1.28
N ALA A 21 -0.12 0.48 2.24
CA ALA A 21 -0.07 1.21 3.51
C ALA A 21 0.20 2.70 3.28
N GLU A 22 1.13 3.01 2.37
CA GLU A 22 1.46 4.38 2.01
C GLU A 22 0.24 5.10 1.42
N GLN A 23 -0.44 4.46 0.48
CA GLN A 23 -1.57 5.05 -0.20
C GLN A 23 -2.76 5.28 0.74
N VAL A 24 -3.05 4.29 1.59
CA VAL A 24 -4.12 4.40 2.57
C VAL A 24 -3.84 5.53 3.57
N GLU A 25 -2.59 5.65 4.00
CA GLU A 25 -2.17 6.70 4.92
C GLU A 25 -2.39 8.09 4.31
N ARG A 26 -2.03 8.26 3.04
CA ARG A 26 -2.22 9.52 2.34
C ARG A 26 -3.69 9.92 2.28
N TYR A 27 -4.57 9.00 1.97
CA TYR A 27 -6.01 9.24 1.95
C TYR A 27 -6.54 9.57 3.35
N ALA A 28 -6.11 8.81 4.34
CA ALA A 28 -6.61 8.98 5.71
C ALA A 28 -6.25 10.34 6.29
N GLN A 29 -5.08 10.84 5.95
CA GLN A 29 -4.57 12.11 6.47
C GLN A 29 -4.83 13.28 5.55
N ASN A 30 -5.53 13.06 4.43
CA ASN A 30 -5.77 14.10 3.40
C ASN A 30 -4.47 14.68 2.84
N LEU A 31 -3.47 13.84 2.65
CA LEU A 31 -2.17 14.26 2.12
C LEU A 31 -2.10 14.23 0.59
N ALA A 32 -3.23 14.04 -0.07
CA ALA A 32 -3.27 13.83 -1.52
C ALA A 32 -2.69 15.01 -2.32
N THR A 33 -2.76 16.21 -1.76
CA THR A 33 -2.29 17.43 -2.43
C THR A 33 -0.96 17.94 -1.89
N ASP A 34 -0.48 17.38 -0.79
CA ASP A 34 0.77 17.81 -0.17
C ASP A 34 1.85 16.77 -0.43
N GLU A 35 2.48 16.91 -1.57
CA GLU A 35 3.50 15.98 -2.04
C GLU A 35 4.79 16.00 -1.22
N LYS A 36 4.97 17.02 -0.39
CA LYS A 36 6.20 17.18 0.37
C LYS A 36 6.21 16.43 1.70
N ARG A 37 5.05 16.00 2.17
CA ARG A 37 4.98 15.25 3.43
C ARG A 37 5.30 13.78 3.19
N THR A 38 6.22 13.26 4.00
CA THR A 38 6.51 11.83 3.99
C THR A 38 5.51 11.08 4.88
N THR A 39 5.08 9.91 4.40
CA THR A 39 4.22 9.04 5.18
C THR A 39 5.04 8.24 6.20
N ASN A 40 4.37 7.63 7.16
CA ASN A 40 5.00 6.67 8.07
C ASN A 40 5.58 5.49 7.29
N ALA A 41 4.86 5.05 6.23
CA ALA A 41 5.32 3.96 5.38
C ALA A 41 6.65 4.29 4.71
N GLU A 42 6.79 5.51 4.16
CA GLU A 42 8.04 5.92 3.54
C GLU A 42 9.20 5.96 4.54
N ARG A 43 8.94 6.47 5.74
CA ARG A 43 9.96 6.56 6.79
C ARG A 43 10.36 5.19 7.32
N ALA A 44 9.49 4.23 7.23
CA ALA A 44 9.70 2.90 7.77
C ALA A 44 10.39 1.93 6.80
N GLN A 45 10.75 2.38 5.59
CA GLN A 45 11.26 1.47 4.55
C GLN A 45 12.46 0.64 4.99
N VAL A 46 13.42 1.25 5.67
CA VAL A 46 14.62 0.52 6.11
C VAL A 46 14.25 -0.57 7.12
N MET A 47 13.42 -0.21 8.10
CA MET A 47 12.94 -1.17 9.10
C MET A 47 12.09 -2.25 8.44
N PHE A 48 11.30 -1.88 7.43
CA PHE A 48 10.42 -2.79 6.71
C PHE A 48 11.22 -3.89 6.03
N VAL A 49 12.34 -3.54 5.40
CA VAL A 49 13.21 -4.53 4.73
C VAL A 49 13.79 -5.52 5.72
N GLN A 50 14.17 -5.05 6.89
CA GLN A 50 14.82 -5.86 7.92
C GLN A 50 13.85 -6.67 8.76
N ARG A 51 12.67 -6.12 9.03
CA ARG A 51 11.65 -6.75 9.87
C ARG A 51 10.25 -6.50 9.29
N PRO A 52 9.94 -7.16 8.17
CA PRO A 52 8.71 -6.84 7.45
C PRO A 52 7.42 -7.11 8.20
N ALA A 53 7.31 -8.22 8.91
CA ALA A 53 6.08 -8.55 9.63
C ALA A 53 5.81 -7.56 10.75
N LYS A 54 6.83 -7.31 11.59
CA LYS A 54 6.71 -6.36 12.70
C LYS A 54 6.36 -4.96 12.19
N THR A 55 7.02 -4.53 11.14
CA THR A 55 6.80 -3.19 10.59
C THR A 55 5.40 -3.07 9.98
N THR A 56 4.92 -4.13 9.33
CA THR A 56 3.55 -4.15 8.78
C THR A 56 2.52 -3.96 9.89
N VAL A 57 2.67 -4.67 11.00
CA VAL A 57 1.77 -4.53 12.16
C VAL A 57 1.84 -3.10 12.72
N LEU A 58 3.04 -2.54 12.81
CA LEU A 58 3.23 -1.17 13.28
C LEU A 58 2.48 -0.18 12.39
N LEU A 59 2.60 -0.33 11.07
CA LEU A 59 1.92 0.55 10.13
C LEU A 59 0.40 0.40 10.21
N GLN A 60 -0.10 -0.82 10.37
CA GLN A 60 -1.53 -1.05 10.58
C GLN A 60 -2.02 -0.34 11.85
N ASN A 61 -1.25 -0.44 12.93
CA ASN A 61 -1.60 0.23 14.18
C ASN A 61 -1.69 1.75 14.02
N LYS A 62 -0.82 2.32 13.22
CA LYS A 62 -0.86 3.76 12.94
C LYS A 62 -2.06 4.17 12.10
N LEU A 63 -2.66 3.26 11.36
CA LEU A 63 -3.88 3.51 10.58
C LEU A 63 -5.14 3.35 11.43
N THR A 64 -5.07 2.67 12.56
CA THR A 64 -6.23 2.37 13.39
C THR A 64 -7.05 3.61 13.76
N PRO A 65 -6.46 4.75 14.16
CA PRO A 65 -7.25 5.94 14.49
C PRO A 65 -8.05 6.50 13.31
N TYR A 66 -7.71 6.11 12.09
CA TYR A 66 -8.33 6.61 10.88
C TYR A 66 -9.26 5.62 10.20
N LEU A 67 -9.56 4.48 10.84
CA LEU A 67 -10.33 3.41 10.20
C LEU A 67 -11.69 3.87 9.70
N SER A 68 -12.43 4.66 10.49
CA SER A 68 -13.73 5.14 10.03
C SER A 68 -13.61 6.02 8.80
N ARG A 69 -12.59 6.87 8.76
CA ARG A 69 -12.31 7.71 7.59
C ARG A 69 -11.93 6.87 6.37
N ILE A 70 -11.09 5.85 6.58
CA ILE A 70 -10.68 4.92 5.53
C ILE A 70 -11.88 4.22 4.93
N GLN A 71 -12.79 3.72 5.77
CA GLN A 71 -13.96 2.96 5.34
C GLN A 71 -15.05 3.83 4.73
N SER A 72 -15.04 5.14 5.00
CA SER A 72 -16.06 6.05 4.49
C SER A 72 -15.90 6.35 2.99
N LYS A 73 -14.70 6.12 2.43
CA LYS A 73 -14.42 6.39 1.02
C LYS A 73 -14.05 5.11 0.30
N ASN A 74 -14.67 4.90 -0.85
CA ASN A 74 -14.53 3.68 -1.62
C ASN A 74 -13.08 3.39 -2.02
N GLY A 75 -12.34 4.43 -2.46
CA GLY A 75 -10.97 4.25 -2.90
C GLY A 75 -10.03 3.79 -1.79
N SER A 76 -10.07 4.44 -0.63
CA SER A 76 -9.22 4.07 0.50
C SER A 76 -9.64 2.72 1.08
N ARG A 77 -10.94 2.44 1.14
CA ARG A 77 -11.44 1.15 1.63
C ARG A 77 -10.94 -0.01 0.77
N ARG A 78 -10.99 0.14 -0.54
CA ARG A 78 -10.52 -0.92 -1.46
C ARG A 78 -9.02 -1.17 -1.31
N ARG A 79 -8.24 -0.11 -1.14
CA ARG A 79 -6.79 -0.25 -0.99
C ARG A 79 -6.42 -0.85 0.36
N TYR A 80 -7.15 -0.48 1.40
CA TYR A 80 -6.95 -1.11 2.71
C TYR A 80 -7.31 -2.59 2.64
N GLN A 81 -8.41 -2.94 1.97
CA GLN A 81 -8.80 -4.34 1.79
C GLN A 81 -7.77 -5.10 0.98
N LEU A 82 -7.20 -4.49 -0.05
CA LEU A 82 -6.12 -5.10 -0.83
C LEU A 82 -4.93 -5.42 0.07
N MET A 83 -4.56 -4.50 0.96
CA MET A 83 -3.47 -4.73 1.92
C MET A 83 -3.75 -5.96 2.76
N LEU A 84 -4.97 -6.10 3.28
CA LEU A 84 -5.34 -7.25 4.09
C LEU A 84 -5.33 -8.54 3.27
N ASP A 85 -5.79 -8.49 2.03
CA ASP A 85 -5.78 -9.64 1.13
C ASP A 85 -4.36 -10.11 0.83
N LEU A 86 -3.44 -9.17 0.65
CA LEU A 86 -2.03 -9.49 0.40
C LEU A 86 -1.39 -10.13 1.62
N ILE A 87 -1.71 -9.64 2.82
CA ILE A 87 -1.24 -10.25 4.07
C ILE A 87 -1.76 -11.69 4.16
N ASP A 88 -3.01 -11.90 3.80
CA ASP A 88 -3.62 -13.23 3.80
C ASP A 88 -2.93 -14.16 2.79
N GLN A 89 -2.59 -13.64 1.62
CA GLN A 89 -1.87 -14.41 0.60
C GLN A 89 -0.49 -14.86 1.08
N LEU A 90 0.18 -14.06 1.90
CA LEU A 90 1.46 -14.46 2.50
C LEU A 90 1.30 -15.68 3.39
N GLY A 91 0.23 -15.71 4.19
CA GLY A 91 0.01 -16.78 5.15
C GLY A 91 0.97 -16.67 6.34
N GLU A 92 0.67 -17.42 7.39
CA GLU A 92 1.47 -17.40 8.62
C GLU A 92 2.93 -17.77 8.39
N GLU A 93 3.19 -18.69 7.47
CA GLU A 93 4.53 -19.18 7.19
C GLU A 93 5.44 -18.11 6.60
N ASN A 94 4.88 -17.19 5.84
CA ASN A 94 5.65 -16.15 5.15
C ASN A 94 5.58 -14.80 5.85
N PHE A 95 4.63 -14.62 6.76
CA PHE A 95 4.49 -13.37 7.51
C PHE A 95 5.44 -13.38 8.72
N THR A 96 6.71 -13.22 8.42
CA THR A 96 7.80 -13.30 9.40
C THR A 96 8.73 -12.09 9.26
N ASN A 97 9.67 -11.98 10.20
CA ASN A 97 10.67 -10.90 10.20
C ASN A 97 11.94 -11.25 9.43
N LYS A 98 11.92 -12.30 8.63
CA LYS A 98 13.04 -12.60 7.76
C LYS A 98 13.24 -11.43 6.78
N PRO A 99 14.48 -10.91 6.63
CA PRO A 99 14.72 -9.78 5.75
C PRO A 99 14.26 -10.03 4.31
N LEU A 100 13.82 -8.97 3.66
CA LEU A 100 13.30 -9.03 2.30
C LEU A 100 14.43 -8.99 1.27
N SER A 101 14.19 -9.62 0.12
CA SER A 101 15.08 -9.51 -1.04
C SER A 101 14.75 -8.25 -1.83
N GLU A 102 15.56 -8.00 -2.88
CA GLU A 102 15.38 -6.86 -3.79
C GLU A 102 14.01 -6.82 -4.45
N LEU A 103 13.33 -7.97 -4.54
CA LEU A 103 12.02 -8.06 -5.18
C LEU A 103 10.96 -7.21 -4.49
N TYR A 104 11.17 -6.82 -3.24
CA TYR A 104 10.22 -5.94 -2.56
C TYR A 104 10.13 -4.58 -3.26
N LEU A 105 11.25 -4.06 -3.78
CA LEU A 105 11.25 -2.80 -4.53
C LEU A 105 10.41 -2.89 -5.79
N LEU A 106 10.49 -4.03 -6.46
CA LEU A 106 9.70 -4.24 -7.67
C LEU A 106 8.20 -4.29 -7.34
N GLY A 107 7.83 -5.00 -6.29
CA GLY A 107 6.43 -5.07 -5.85
C GLY A 107 5.92 -3.69 -5.42
N TYR A 108 6.72 -2.97 -4.65
CA TYR A 108 6.38 -1.63 -4.17
C TYR A 108 6.17 -0.66 -5.35
N SER A 109 7.13 -0.60 -6.26
CA SER A 109 7.07 0.32 -7.40
C SER A 109 5.93 -0.01 -8.34
N SER A 110 5.73 -1.29 -8.65
CA SER A 110 4.67 -1.73 -9.55
C SER A 110 3.29 -1.42 -8.99
N GLN A 111 3.10 -1.64 -7.68
CA GLN A 111 1.82 -1.35 -7.03
C GLN A 111 1.56 0.16 -6.98
N ARG A 112 2.58 0.97 -6.71
CA ARG A 112 2.44 2.43 -6.73
C ARG A 112 2.02 2.92 -8.11
N MET A 113 2.64 2.40 -9.15
CA MET A 113 2.28 2.77 -10.51
C MET A 113 0.85 2.39 -10.86
N ALA A 114 0.41 1.22 -10.40
CA ALA A 114 -0.97 0.79 -10.62
C ALA A 114 -1.96 1.74 -9.95
N PHE A 115 -1.69 2.17 -8.72
CA PHE A 115 -2.53 3.14 -8.03
C PHE A 115 -2.54 4.49 -8.73
N ARG A 116 -1.39 4.93 -9.23
CA ARG A 116 -1.30 6.18 -9.97
C ARG A 116 -2.18 6.15 -11.22
N ARG A 117 -2.16 5.04 -11.96
CA ARG A 117 -2.99 4.86 -13.15
C ARG A 117 -4.47 4.87 -12.81
N GLU A 118 -4.86 4.21 -11.72
CA GLU A 118 -6.24 4.22 -11.25
C GLU A 118 -6.69 5.64 -10.92
N ASN A 119 -5.84 6.43 -10.26
CA ASN A 119 -6.15 7.80 -9.92
C ASN A 119 -6.34 8.66 -11.17
N GLU A 120 -5.50 8.48 -12.19
CA GLU A 120 -5.59 9.20 -13.45
C GLU A 120 -6.87 8.84 -14.22
N GLU A 121 -7.21 7.56 -14.26
CA GLU A 121 -8.44 7.08 -14.90
C GLU A 121 -9.67 7.62 -14.19
N SER A 122 -9.66 7.64 -12.88
CA SER A 122 -10.75 8.18 -12.08
C SER A 122 -10.97 9.67 -12.36
N LYS A 123 -9.88 10.44 -12.50
CA LYS A 123 -9.96 11.87 -12.83
C LYS A 123 -10.53 12.08 -14.23
N LYS A 124 -10.11 11.24 -15.20
CA LYS A 124 -10.63 11.32 -16.57
C LYS A 124 -12.13 11.02 -16.61
N ASN A 125 -12.54 9.97 -15.91
CA ASN A 125 -13.96 9.58 -15.87
C ASN A 125 -14.80 10.66 -15.19
N SER A 126 -14.28 11.26 -14.12
CA SER A 126 -14.96 12.35 -13.44
C SER A 126 -15.13 13.57 -14.34
N ASN A 127 -14.08 13.92 -15.10
CA ASN A 127 -14.12 15.04 -16.04
C ASN A 127 -15.09 14.76 -17.19
N SER A 128 -15.12 13.53 -17.68
CA SER A 128 -16.03 13.13 -18.75
C SER A 128 -17.50 13.19 -18.32
N SER A 129 -17.78 12.86 -17.07
CA SER A 129 -19.15 12.87 -16.56
C SER A 129 -19.67 14.27 -16.30
N GLU A 130 -18.82 15.27 -16.22
CA GLU A 130 -19.20 16.66 -16.05
C GLU A 130 -19.56 17.36 -17.37
N GLU A 131 -19.18 16.77 -18.47
CA GLU A 131 -19.51 17.27 -19.79
C GLU A 131 -20.89 16.78 -20.25
#